data_0efc2a805e55d53fd3410f4ad4f1f703
#
_entry.id   0efc2a805e55d53fd3410f4ad4f1f703
#
_cell.length_a   1.000
_cell.length_b   1.000
_cell.length_c   1.000
_cell.angle_alpha   90.00
_cell.angle_beta   90.00
_cell.angle_gamma   90.00
#
_symmetry.space_group_name_H-M   'P 1'
#
loop_
_entity.id
_entity.type
_entity.pdbx_description
1 polymer ?
#
loop_
_entity_poly.entity_id
_entity_poly.type
_entity_poly.pdbx_seq_one_letter_code
_entity_poly.pdbx_strand_id
1 'polypeptide(L)'
;GLVYEPAWRRTGMAAALAASRSDDVRRGVSTVGPHRDDVDFFLGTLPARTHASQGEMRCLALSLRLAAHRLVARETGMTPLLVLDDVLSELDPDRCTALLEHLPDGQVVITTASVLPPAAQPDRVLRIESGAMMQGDEH
;
A
#
# COMPACT_ATOMS: atom_id res chain seq x y z
N GLY A 1 -12.04 -5.42 -7.77
CA GLY A 1 -11.61 -5.08 -9.13
C GLY A 1 -10.83 -3.77 -9.18
N LEU A 2 -10.10 -3.59 -10.28
CA LEU A 2 -9.33 -2.38 -10.57
C LEU A 2 -9.53 -2.01 -12.03
N VAL A 3 -9.80 -0.74 -12.28
CA VAL A 3 -9.92 -0.19 -13.65
C VAL A 3 -9.03 1.04 -13.77
N TYR A 4 -8.16 1.03 -14.79
CA TYR A 4 -7.30 2.14 -15.15
C TYR A 4 -7.55 2.52 -16.60
N GLU A 5 -8.20 3.66 -16.80
CA GLU A 5 -8.56 4.18 -18.14
C GLU A 5 -8.09 5.63 -18.29
N PRO A 6 -6.80 5.86 -18.58
CA PRO A 6 -6.29 7.20 -18.75
C PRO A 6 -6.92 7.89 -19.96
N ALA A 7 -7.23 9.18 -19.83
CA ALA A 7 -7.86 9.97 -20.89
C ALA A 7 -7.07 9.95 -22.22
N TRP A 8 -5.77 9.80 -22.15
CA TRP A 8 -4.85 9.73 -23.30
C TRP A 8 -4.73 8.34 -23.94
N ARG A 9 -5.38 7.29 -23.40
CA ARG A 9 -5.29 5.90 -23.89
C ARG A 9 -5.63 5.79 -25.38
N ARG A 10 -6.62 6.55 -25.85
CA ARG A 10 -7.12 6.49 -27.24
C ARG A 10 -6.24 7.21 -28.24
N THR A 11 -5.61 8.31 -27.84
CA THR A 11 -4.77 9.16 -28.69
C THR A 11 -3.28 8.89 -28.57
N GLY A 12 -2.87 8.23 -27.50
CA GLY A 12 -1.49 8.08 -27.10
C GLY A 12 -0.98 9.27 -26.28
N MET A 13 -0.06 9.01 -25.34
CA MET A 13 0.45 10.03 -24.42
C MET A 13 1.16 11.18 -25.15
N ALA A 14 1.98 10.88 -26.14
CA ALA A 14 2.73 11.90 -26.87
C ALA A 14 1.79 12.91 -27.57
N ALA A 15 0.73 12.43 -28.23
CA ALA A 15 -0.24 13.28 -28.89
C ALA A 15 -1.05 14.10 -27.87
N ALA A 16 -1.45 13.52 -26.76
CA ALA A 16 -2.17 14.20 -25.71
C ALA A 16 -1.33 15.32 -25.05
N LEU A 17 -0.03 15.05 -24.77
CA LEU A 17 0.91 16.07 -24.27
C LEU A 17 1.11 17.21 -25.27
N ALA A 18 1.24 16.89 -26.57
CA ALA A 18 1.36 17.91 -27.59
C ALA A 18 0.10 18.80 -27.67
N ALA A 19 -1.09 18.22 -27.56
CA ALA A 19 -2.35 18.94 -27.57
C ALA A 19 -2.56 19.85 -26.34
N SER A 20 -2.09 19.40 -25.15
CA SER A 20 -2.24 20.17 -23.89
C SER A 20 -1.17 21.26 -23.70
N ARG A 21 -0.09 21.26 -24.50
CA ARG A 21 1.12 22.07 -24.25
C ARG A 21 0.85 23.56 -24.02
N SER A 22 -0.04 24.19 -24.78
CA SER A 22 -0.36 25.61 -24.61
C SER A 22 -1.04 25.91 -23.27
N ASP A 23 -1.92 25.02 -22.85
CA ASP A 23 -2.61 25.12 -21.56
C ASP A 23 -1.68 24.84 -20.40
N ASP A 24 -0.80 23.86 -20.54
CA ASP A 24 0.21 23.51 -19.55
C ASP A 24 1.18 24.65 -19.28
N VAL A 25 1.67 25.30 -20.33
CA VAL A 25 2.53 26.50 -20.22
C VAL A 25 1.79 27.64 -19.54
N ARG A 26 0.53 27.91 -19.92
CA ARG A 26 -0.27 28.98 -19.31
C ARG A 26 -0.54 28.74 -17.83
N ARG A 27 -0.75 27.48 -17.43
CA ARG A 27 -1.07 27.09 -16.05
C ARG A 27 0.19 26.81 -15.19
N GLY A 28 1.36 26.67 -15.81
CA GLY A 28 2.60 26.31 -15.14
C GLY A 28 2.63 24.87 -14.61
N VAL A 29 1.72 23.99 -15.08
CA VAL A 29 1.61 22.59 -14.63
C VAL A 29 1.21 21.69 -15.79
N SER A 30 1.69 20.45 -15.81
CA SER A 30 1.20 19.46 -16.76
C SER A 30 -0.21 19.00 -16.40
N THR A 31 -1.10 18.99 -17.37
CA THR A 31 -2.51 18.54 -17.21
C THR A 31 -2.75 17.13 -17.74
N VAL A 32 -1.76 16.53 -18.40
CA VAL A 32 -1.82 15.20 -18.98
C VAL A 32 -0.66 14.35 -18.46
N GLY A 33 -0.91 13.09 -18.17
CA GLY A 33 0.08 12.11 -17.77
C GLY A 33 -0.36 11.25 -16.58
N PRO A 34 0.39 10.18 -16.24
CA PRO A 34 0.03 9.24 -15.17
C PRO A 34 -0.20 9.90 -13.80
N HIS A 35 0.43 11.04 -13.54
CA HIS A 35 0.25 11.81 -12.30
C HIS A 35 -1.10 12.56 -12.23
N ARG A 36 -1.88 12.56 -13.31
CA ARG A 36 -3.23 13.14 -13.41
C ARG A 36 -4.32 12.09 -13.60
N ASP A 37 -3.90 10.86 -13.88
CA ASP A 37 -4.83 9.77 -14.06
C ASP A 37 -5.35 9.28 -12.71
N ASP A 38 -6.54 8.71 -12.73
CA ASP A 38 -7.15 8.07 -11.56
C ASP A 38 -7.27 6.56 -11.80
N VAL A 39 -7.39 5.81 -10.71
CA VAL A 39 -7.60 4.36 -10.73
C VAL A 39 -8.87 4.08 -9.94
N ASP A 40 -9.84 3.49 -10.60
CA ASP A 40 -11.07 3.08 -9.95
C ASP A 40 -10.93 1.70 -9.33
N PHE A 41 -11.21 1.62 -8.03
CA PHE A 41 -11.24 0.37 -7.27
C PHE A 41 -12.66 -0.05 -7.00
N PHE A 42 -12.92 -1.36 -7.11
CA PHE A 42 -14.22 -1.97 -6.89
C PHE A 42 -14.13 -3.11 -5.88
N LEU A 43 -15.09 -3.15 -4.95
CA LEU A 43 -15.38 -4.28 -4.09
C LEU A 43 -16.60 -5.02 -4.67
N GLY A 44 -16.35 -6.20 -5.23
CA GLY A 44 -17.36 -6.82 -6.09
C GLY A 44 -17.68 -5.92 -7.29
N THR A 45 -18.91 -5.43 -7.38
CA THR A 45 -19.40 -4.52 -8.43
C THR A 45 -19.53 -3.07 -7.99
N LEU A 46 -19.30 -2.77 -6.70
CA LEU A 46 -19.50 -1.44 -6.14
C LEU A 46 -18.19 -0.64 -6.10
N PRO A 47 -18.20 0.65 -6.49
CA PRO A 47 -17.03 1.52 -6.37
C PRO A 47 -16.57 1.66 -4.92
N ALA A 48 -15.30 1.34 -4.65
CA ALA A 48 -14.76 1.36 -3.30
C ALA A 48 -14.82 2.76 -2.67
N ARG A 49 -14.56 3.81 -3.46
CA ARG A 49 -14.58 5.21 -2.99
C ARG A 49 -15.86 5.61 -2.27
N THR A 50 -17.01 5.08 -2.69
CA THR A 50 -18.33 5.49 -2.17
C THR A 50 -19.04 4.43 -1.33
N HIS A 51 -18.60 3.18 -1.40
CA HIS A 51 -19.30 2.05 -0.77
C HIS A 51 -18.43 1.26 0.21
N ALA A 52 -17.11 1.42 0.18
CA ALA A 52 -16.25 0.73 1.12
C ALA A 52 -16.36 1.32 2.53
N SER A 53 -16.44 0.45 3.53
CA SER A 53 -16.23 0.80 4.92
C SER A 53 -14.78 1.26 5.17
N GLN A 54 -14.53 1.92 6.28
CA GLN A 54 -13.15 2.32 6.64
C GLN A 54 -12.20 1.10 6.73
N GLY A 55 -12.67 -0.01 7.30
CA GLY A 55 -11.87 -1.23 7.39
C GLY A 55 -11.55 -1.83 6.02
N GLU A 56 -12.48 -1.82 5.08
CA GLU A 56 -12.25 -2.27 3.70
C GLU A 56 -11.29 -1.34 2.95
N MET A 57 -11.38 -0.03 3.14
CA MET A 57 -10.43 0.93 2.57
C MET A 57 -9.01 0.71 3.10
N ARG A 58 -8.85 0.43 4.40
CA ARG A 58 -7.56 0.07 5.01
C ARG A 58 -6.99 -1.21 4.41
N CYS A 59 -7.80 -2.26 4.32
CA CYS A 59 -7.38 -3.51 3.67
C CYS A 59 -6.98 -3.32 2.22
N LEU A 60 -7.72 -2.50 1.47
CA LEU A 60 -7.39 -2.17 0.10
C LEU A 60 -6.04 -1.45 0.00
N ALA A 61 -5.81 -0.45 0.85
CA ALA A 61 -4.53 0.28 0.91
C ALA A 61 -3.35 -0.64 1.25
N LEU A 62 -3.51 -1.53 2.25
CA LEU A 62 -2.51 -2.54 2.61
C LEU A 62 -2.24 -3.51 1.46
N SER A 63 -3.29 -4.03 0.82
CA SER A 63 -3.15 -4.92 -0.33
C SER A 63 -2.36 -4.28 -1.47
N LEU A 64 -2.59 -3.00 -1.74
CA LEU A 64 -1.85 -2.24 -2.75
C LEU A 64 -0.37 -2.05 -2.35
N ARG A 65 -0.10 -1.78 -1.08
CA ARG A 65 1.29 -1.67 -0.58
C ARG A 65 2.04 -2.99 -0.69
N LEU A 66 1.42 -4.09 -0.30
CA LEU A 66 2.01 -5.42 -0.46
C LEU A 66 2.21 -5.81 -1.93
N ALA A 67 1.26 -5.46 -2.80
CA ALA A 67 1.40 -5.68 -4.24
C ALA A 67 2.56 -4.86 -4.83
N ALA A 68 2.70 -3.59 -4.44
CA ALA A 68 3.81 -2.74 -4.86
C ALA A 68 5.17 -3.28 -4.35
N HIS A 69 5.24 -3.74 -3.09
CA HIS A 69 6.43 -4.37 -2.54
C HIS A 69 6.86 -5.59 -3.36
N ARG A 70 5.91 -6.48 -3.67
CA ARG A 70 6.17 -7.68 -4.51
C ARG A 70 6.60 -7.30 -5.92
N LEU A 71 6.01 -6.25 -6.49
CA LEU A 71 6.38 -5.76 -7.82
C LEU A 71 7.83 -5.27 -7.81
N VAL A 72 8.23 -4.44 -6.83
CA VAL A 72 9.61 -3.95 -6.72
C VAL A 72 10.59 -5.12 -6.54
N ALA A 73 10.29 -6.07 -5.66
CA ALA A 73 11.13 -7.26 -5.47
C ALA A 73 11.34 -8.02 -6.79
N ARG A 74 10.27 -8.20 -7.56
CA ARG A 74 10.33 -8.90 -8.85
C ARG A 74 11.15 -8.14 -9.90
N GLU A 75 10.94 -6.82 -10.01
CA GLU A 75 11.60 -6.00 -11.04
C GLU A 75 13.07 -5.74 -10.72
N THR A 76 13.45 -5.67 -9.44
CA THR A 76 14.83 -5.39 -9.02
C THR A 76 15.65 -6.63 -8.69
N GLY A 77 15.01 -7.77 -8.48
CA GLY A 77 15.64 -8.99 -7.96
C GLY A 77 16.06 -8.90 -6.49
N MET A 78 15.70 -7.83 -5.79
CA MET A 78 16.01 -7.62 -4.37
C MET A 78 14.71 -7.43 -3.59
N THR A 79 14.55 -8.14 -2.48
CA THR A 79 13.39 -7.98 -1.60
C THR A 79 13.56 -6.72 -0.75
N PRO A 80 12.69 -5.70 -0.88
CA PRO A 80 12.75 -4.52 -0.03
C PRO A 80 12.42 -4.83 1.42
N LEU A 81 12.91 -4.03 2.37
CA LEU A 81 12.43 -4.04 3.75
C LEU A 81 10.97 -3.60 3.78
N LEU A 82 10.11 -4.40 4.42
CA LEU A 82 8.72 -4.02 4.70
C LEU A 82 8.61 -3.47 6.11
N VAL A 83 8.11 -2.25 6.26
CA VAL A 83 7.84 -1.65 7.58
C VAL A 83 6.33 -1.40 7.69
N LEU A 84 5.71 -1.97 8.72
CA LEU A 84 4.29 -1.83 9.06
C LEU A 84 4.19 -1.11 10.42
N ASP A 85 3.84 0.17 10.38
CA ASP A 85 3.76 1.01 11.57
C ASP A 85 2.35 1.04 12.14
N ASP A 86 2.18 0.46 13.32
CA ASP A 86 0.92 0.32 14.09
C ASP A 86 -0.28 -0.23 13.30
N VAL A 87 -0.02 -0.99 12.25
CA VAL A 87 -1.09 -1.47 11.33
C VAL A 87 -2.00 -2.48 12.02
N LEU A 88 -1.46 -3.30 12.94
CA LEU A 88 -2.23 -4.37 13.60
C LEU A 88 -3.30 -3.83 14.54
N SER A 89 -3.10 -2.65 15.14
CA SER A 89 -4.07 -2.03 16.04
C SER A 89 -5.35 -1.57 15.32
N GLU A 90 -5.27 -1.38 14.01
CA GLU A 90 -6.36 -0.87 13.18
C GLU A 90 -7.19 -1.97 12.49
N LEU A 91 -6.80 -3.23 12.66
CA LEU A 91 -7.42 -4.38 12.02
C LEU A 91 -8.15 -5.25 13.04
N ASP A 92 -9.24 -5.86 12.63
CA ASP A 92 -9.86 -6.94 13.38
C ASP A 92 -9.00 -8.23 13.35
N PRO A 93 -9.25 -9.19 14.25
CA PRO A 93 -8.41 -10.40 14.36
C PRO A 93 -8.31 -11.21 13.06
N ASP A 94 -9.39 -11.31 12.28
CA ASP A 94 -9.40 -12.09 11.03
C ASP A 94 -8.51 -11.41 9.98
N ARG A 95 -8.59 -10.09 9.88
CA ARG A 95 -7.76 -9.31 8.96
C ARG A 95 -6.30 -9.25 9.40
N CYS A 96 -6.04 -9.20 10.72
CA CYS A 96 -4.68 -9.35 11.25
C CYS A 96 -4.07 -10.68 10.81
N THR A 97 -4.79 -11.77 11.00
CA THR A 97 -4.35 -13.11 10.61
C THR A 97 -4.08 -13.18 9.11
N ALA A 98 -5.02 -12.71 8.30
CA ALA A 98 -4.86 -12.69 6.85
C ALA A 98 -3.66 -11.83 6.40
N LEU A 99 -3.40 -10.69 7.04
CA LEU A 99 -2.23 -9.87 6.75
C LEU A 99 -0.94 -10.64 7.04
N LEU A 100 -0.84 -11.25 8.22
CA LEU A 100 0.35 -11.98 8.66
C LEU A 100 0.65 -13.20 7.77
N GLU A 101 -0.38 -13.92 7.33
CA GLU A 101 -0.26 -15.04 6.39
C GLU A 101 0.20 -14.63 4.99
N HIS A 102 0.00 -13.35 4.63
CA HIS A 102 0.31 -12.82 3.30
C HIS A 102 1.51 -11.87 3.29
N LEU A 103 2.27 -11.81 4.39
CA LEU A 103 3.51 -11.06 4.39
C LEU A 103 4.47 -11.59 3.31
N PRO A 104 5.21 -10.72 2.63
CA PRO A 104 6.21 -11.15 1.65
C PRO A 104 7.40 -11.81 2.35
N ASP A 105 8.11 -12.65 1.60
CA ASP A 105 9.42 -13.12 2.04
C ASP A 105 10.38 -11.96 2.26
N GLY A 106 11.32 -12.12 3.20
CA GLY A 106 12.32 -11.11 3.52
C GLY A 106 12.13 -10.47 4.89
N GLN A 107 12.83 -9.36 5.12
CA GLN A 107 12.78 -8.69 6.41
C GLN A 107 11.52 -7.84 6.55
N VAL A 108 10.75 -8.13 7.61
CA VAL A 108 9.55 -7.36 7.98
C VAL A 108 9.75 -6.78 9.37
N VAL A 109 9.46 -5.51 9.53
CA VAL A 109 9.43 -4.81 10.83
C VAL A 109 8.00 -4.35 11.09
N ILE A 110 7.45 -4.78 12.22
CA ILE A 110 6.10 -4.38 12.65
C ILE A 110 6.22 -3.63 13.97
N THR A 111 5.68 -2.42 14.03
CA THR A 111 5.52 -1.70 15.29
C THR A 111 4.08 -1.86 15.78
N THR A 112 3.89 -1.98 17.08
CA THR A 112 2.56 -2.00 17.70
C THR A 112 2.64 -1.63 19.17
N ALA A 113 1.63 -0.93 19.67
CA ALA A 113 1.43 -0.69 21.09
C ALA A 113 0.54 -1.76 21.76
N SER A 114 -0.04 -2.65 20.96
CA SER A 114 -0.92 -3.73 21.40
C SER A 114 -0.17 -5.04 21.59
N VAL A 115 -0.80 -5.99 22.26
CA VAL A 115 -0.30 -7.37 22.34
C VAL A 115 -0.28 -7.97 20.94
N LEU A 116 0.81 -8.64 20.58
CA LEU A 116 0.92 -9.34 19.31
C LEU A 116 -0.13 -10.44 19.22
N PRO A 117 -0.85 -10.54 18.08
CA PRO A 117 -1.80 -11.63 17.88
C PRO A 117 -1.06 -12.98 17.85
N PRO A 118 -1.72 -14.08 18.26
CA PRO A 118 -1.11 -15.42 18.27
C PRO A 118 -0.58 -15.88 16.90
N ALA A 119 -1.16 -15.36 15.81
CA ALA A 119 -0.71 -15.64 14.45
C ALA A 119 0.65 -14.96 14.10
N ALA A 120 1.04 -13.93 14.85
CA ALA A 120 2.34 -13.32 14.67
C ALA A 120 3.41 -14.24 15.30
N GLN A 121 4.31 -14.72 14.48
CA GLN A 121 5.45 -15.55 14.91
C GLN A 121 6.75 -14.78 14.61
N PRO A 122 7.08 -13.74 15.39
CA PRO A 122 8.25 -12.94 15.14
C PRO A 122 9.54 -13.70 15.51
N ASP A 123 10.56 -13.60 14.67
CA ASP A 123 11.90 -14.10 14.99
C ASP A 123 12.50 -13.34 16.18
N ARG A 124 12.11 -12.09 16.35
CA ARG A 124 12.62 -11.22 17.42
C ARG A 124 11.59 -10.18 17.85
N VAL A 125 11.45 -10.01 19.17
CA VAL A 125 10.63 -8.94 19.77
C VAL A 125 11.54 -7.93 20.46
N LEU A 126 11.37 -6.66 20.12
CA LEU A 126 12.05 -5.55 20.78
C LEU A 126 11.00 -4.73 21.54
N ARG A 127 11.21 -4.54 22.84
CA ARG A 127 10.35 -3.68 23.66
C ARG A 127 11.00 -2.33 23.86
N ILE A 128 10.21 -1.27 23.72
CA ILE A 128 10.65 0.10 23.95
C ILE A 128 9.85 0.65 25.11
N GLU A 129 10.53 1.01 26.20
CA GLU A 129 9.92 1.62 27.38
C GLU A 129 10.69 2.90 27.74
N SER A 130 9.95 4.00 27.91
CA SER A 130 10.52 5.32 28.27
C SER A 130 11.66 5.78 27.35
N GLY A 131 11.57 5.45 26.05
CA GLY A 131 12.58 5.80 25.04
C GLY A 131 13.83 4.91 25.03
N ALA A 132 13.89 3.87 25.86
CA ALA A 132 14.98 2.91 25.89
C ALA A 132 14.52 1.56 25.32
N MET A 133 15.42 0.91 24.57
CA MET A 133 15.20 -0.45 24.08
C MET A 133 15.50 -1.44 25.20
N MET A 134 14.49 -2.21 25.58
CA MET A 134 14.65 -3.33 26.51
C MET A 134 14.95 -4.58 25.70
N GLN A 135 15.89 -5.39 26.18
CA GLN A 135 16.20 -6.67 25.56
C GLN A 135 14.97 -7.59 25.71
N GLY A 136 14.33 -7.92 24.61
CA GLY A 136 13.21 -8.86 24.59
C GLY A 136 13.71 -10.29 24.74
N ASP A 137 12.88 -11.16 25.31
CA ASP A 137 13.19 -12.59 25.39
C ASP A 137 13.27 -13.15 23.97
N GLU A 138 14.39 -13.76 23.62
CA GLU A 138 14.51 -14.64 22.47
C GLU A 138 13.64 -15.88 22.71
N HIS A 139 12.71 -16.13 21.82
CA HIS A 139 11.91 -17.37 21.82
C HIS A 139 12.55 -18.39 20.90
#